data_8e86cdfe8ff545a4a4ae29ed872f3074
#
_entry.id   8e86cdfe8ff545a4a4ae29ed872f3074
#
_cell.length_a   1.000
_cell.length_b   1.000
_cell.length_c   1.000
_cell.angle_alpha   90.00
_cell.angle_beta   90.00
_cell.angle_gamma   90.00
#
_symmetry.space_group_name_H-M   'P 1'
#
loop_
_entity.id
_entity.type
_entity.pdbx_description
1 polymer ?
#
loop_
_entity_poly.entity_id
_entity_poly.type
_entity_poly.pdbx_seq_one_letter_code
_entity_poly.pdbx_strand_id
1 'polypeptide(L)'
;MNRGNVFGINGKIETECLTVVGAQYAPIGAMNMEDVDRNTETLLSFMDRASGGVPGFDLFVAPEACIQGFPQFGWENALLTMDSPQIKKFQKKCAELEVYGVFDFLLRVDEQNNYTNTAIVINDKGEIIHRYDKMNPWIPFEGSIPGRSCTVCDG
;
A
#
# COMPACT_ATOMS: atom_id res chain seq x y z
N MET A 1 -14.73 12.38 14.89
CA MET A 1 -15.04 11.34 15.90
C MET A 1 -14.00 11.38 17.00
N ASN A 2 -14.41 11.32 18.28
CA ASN A 2 -13.50 11.37 19.42
C ASN A 2 -12.87 9.97 19.54
N ARG A 3 -11.71 9.73 18.95
CA ARG A 3 -10.98 8.47 19.05
C ARG A 3 -10.45 8.37 20.48
N GLY A 4 -11.04 7.49 21.28
CA GLY A 4 -10.72 7.32 22.69
C GLY A 4 -9.27 6.91 22.88
N ASN A 5 -8.64 7.51 23.88
CA ASN A 5 -7.28 7.28 24.35
C ASN A 5 -7.08 5.81 24.71
N VAL A 6 -6.34 5.03 23.92
CA VAL A 6 -6.14 3.58 24.07
C VAL A 6 -5.29 3.23 25.31
N PHE A 7 -4.57 4.19 25.87
CA PHE A 7 -3.76 4.01 27.07
C PHE A 7 -4.32 4.88 28.21
N GLY A 8 -5.27 4.35 28.98
CA GLY A 8 -5.97 4.98 30.10
C GLY A 8 -5.07 5.64 31.18
N ILE A 9 -4.32 6.64 30.79
CA ILE A 9 -3.63 7.56 31.69
C ILE A 9 -4.52 8.78 31.84
N ASN A 10 -5.07 8.98 33.04
CA ASN A 10 -5.85 10.16 33.41
C ASN A 10 -5.01 11.43 33.30
N GLY A 11 -5.02 12.04 32.14
CA GLY A 11 -4.44 13.35 31.87
C GLY A 11 -4.77 13.71 30.44
N LYS A 12 -5.32 14.92 30.20
CA LYS A 12 -5.42 15.51 28.87
C LYS A 12 -4.01 15.65 28.29
N ILE A 13 -3.57 14.62 27.55
CA ILE A 13 -2.45 14.78 26.64
C ILE A 13 -3.07 15.28 25.33
N GLU A 14 -3.08 16.58 25.14
CA GLU A 14 -3.33 17.23 23.85
C GLU A 14 -2.09 17.04 22.95
N THR A 15 -1.73 15.81 22.68
CA THR A 15 -0.76 15.50 21.63
C THR A 15 -1.54 14.84 20.50
N GLU A 16 -1.56 15.49 19.37
CA GLU A 16 -1.97 14.89 18.11
C GLU A 16 -0.96 13.79 17.79
N CYS A 17 -1.28 12.56 18.19
CA CYS A 17 -0.45 11.39 17.91
C CYS A 17 -1.03 10.66 16.72
N LEU A 18 -0.20 10.41 15.70
CA LEU A 18 -0.48 9.52 14.59
C LEU A 18 -0.01 8.12 14.94
N THR A 19 -0.92 7.14 14.95
CA THR A 19 -0.59 5.73 15.16
C THR A 19 -0.37 5.05 13.82
N VAL A 20 0.87 4.64 13.56
CA VAL A 20 1.26 3.99 12.31
C VAL A 20 1.49 2.50 12.53
N VAL A 21 0.90 1.68 11.67
CA VAL A 21 1.15 0.24 11.60
C VAL A 21 1.92 -0.09 10.32
N GLY A 22 3.15 -0.56 10.46
CA GLY A 22 3.98 -1.04 9.35
C GLY A 22 3.85 -2.55 9.16
N ALA A 23 3.52 -2.99 7.95
CA ALA A 23 3.52 -4.41 7.61
C ALA A 23 4.92 -4.84 7.19
N GLN A 24 5.59 -5.62 8.03
CA GLN A 24 6.87 -6.24 7.68
C GLN A 24 6.63 -7.70 7.34
N TYR A 25 6.57 -8.00 6.04
CA TYR A 25 6.43 -9.37 5.52
C TYR A 25 7.13 -9.50 4.17
N ALA A 26 7.38 -10.74 3.75
CA ALA A 26 7.90 -11.05 2.43
C ALA A 26 6.75 -11.61 1.58
N PRO A 27 6.21 -10.86 0.60
CA PRO A 27 5.26 -11.41 -0.35
C PRO A 27 5.92 -12.49 -1.20
N ILE A 28 5.14 -13.45 -1.66
CA ILE A 28 5.61 -14.42 -2.66
C ILE A 28 5.95 -13.62 -3.93
N GLY A 29 7.13 -13.86 -4.52
CA GLY A 29 7.46 -13.27 -5.82
C GLY A 29 6.47 -13.75 -6.88
N ALA A 30 5.57 -12.88 -7.31
CA ALA A 30 4.44 -13.24 -8.17
C ALA A 30 4.89 -13.53 -9.60
N MET A 31 4.58 -14.71 -10.09
CA MET A 31 4.83 -15.15 -11.47
C MET A 31 3.58 -14.99 -12.36
N ASN A 32 2.43 -14.74 -11.75
CA ASN A 32 1.12 -14.63 -12.42
C ASN A 32 0.13 -13.90 -11.50
N MET A 33 -1.08 -13.64 -12.00
CA MET A 33 -2.11 -12.93 -11.26
C MET A 33 -2.67 -13.72 -10.07
N GLU A 34 -2.61 -15.05 -10.08
CA GLU A 34 -3.04 -15.87 -8.93
C GLU A 34 -2.13 -15.64 -7.71
N ASP A 35 -0.82 -15.52 -7.93
CA ASP A 35 0.12 -15.19 -6.87
C ASP A 35 -0.12 -13.77 -6.33
N VAL A 36 -0.42 -12.80 -7.22
CA VAL A 36 -0.80 -11.44 -6.83
C VAL A 36 -2.06 -11.44 -5.98
N ASP A 37 -3.08 -12.22 -6.36
CA ASP A 37 -4.32 -12.35 -5.59
C ASP A 37 -4.05 -12.95 -4.20
N ARG A 38 -3.22 -13.98 -4.11
CA ARG A 38 -2.84 -14.61 -2.84
C ARG A 38 -2.11 -13.62 -1.90
N ASN A 39 -1.17 -12.85 -2.44
CA ASN A 39 -0.48 -11.81 -1.68
C ASN A 39 -1.45 -10.69 -1.26
N THR A 40 -2.41 -10.33 -2.13
CA THR A 40 -3.46 -9.35 -1.82
C THR A 40 -4.27 -9.78 -0.61
N GLU A 41 -4.80 -11.02 -0.61
CA GLU A 41 -5.59 -11.54 0.52
C GLU A 41 -4.75 -11.62 1.80
N THR A 42 -3.48 -11.98 1.69
CA THR A 42 -2.54 -12.01 2.83
C THR A 42 -2.40 -10.61 3.44
N LEU A 43 -2.15 -9.59 2.62
CA LEU A 43 -1.96 -8.22 3.09
C LEU A 43 -3.25 -7.62 3.67
N LEU A 44 -4.41 -7.91 3.08
CA LEU A 44 -5.71 -7.55 3.62
C LEU A 44 -5.94 -8.17 5.01
N SER A 45 -5.54 -9.44 5.20
CA SER A 45 -5.62 -10.09 6.50
C SER A 45 -4.72 -9.44 7.55
N PHE A 46 -3.58 -8.87 7.15
CA PHE A 46 -2.74 -8.09 8.07
C PHE A 46 -3.40 -6.78 8.50
N MET A 47 -4.12 -6.10 7.61
CA MET A 47 -4.91 -4.92 7.97
C MET A 47 -5.99 -5.26 9.00
N ASP A 48 -6.72 -6.38 8.80
CA ASP A 48 -7.73 -6.85 9.76
C ASP A 48 -7.11 -7.19 11.13
N ARG A 49 -5.97 -7.89 11.12
CA ARG A 49 -5.23 -8.21 12.35
C ARG A 49 -4.69 -6.97 13.05
N ALA A 50 -4.21 -5.98 12.28
CA ALA A 50 -3.78 -4.70 12.82
C ALA A 50 -4.93 -3.98 13.52
N SER A 51 -6.11 -3.96 12.91
CA SER A 51 -7.31 -3.36 13.52
C SER A 51 -7.71 -4.05 14.82
N GLY A 52 -7.55 -5.37 14.91
CA GLY A 52 -7.79 -6.12 16.15
C GLY A 52 -6.71 -5.93 17.22
N GLY A 53 -5.45 -5.78 16.83
CA GLY A 53 -4.31 -5.68 17.74
C GLY A 53 -3.96 -4.24 18.19
N VAL A 54 -4.25 -3.27 17.32
CA VAL A 54 -4.01 -1.82 17.55
C VAL A 54 -5.27 -1.05 17.15
N PRO A 55 -6.35 -1.15 17.95
CA PRO A 55 -7.61 -0.51 17.60
C PRO A 55 -7.46 1.01 17.42
N GLY A 56 -8.02 1.51 16.30
CA GLY A 56 -7.99 2.95 16.00
C GLY A 56 -6.64 3.47 15.54
N PHE A 57 -5.78 2.63 14.95
CA PHE A 57 -4.60 3.12 14.23
C PHE A 57 -5.04 4.01 13.06
N ASP A 58 -4.18 4.96 12.68
CA ASP A 58 -4.52 5.97 11.68
C ASP A 58 -3.98 5.64 10.29
N LEU A 59 -2.81 5.02 10.22
CA LEU A 59 -2.10 4.77 8.97
C LEU A 59 -1.54 3.35 8.91
N PHE A 60 -1.84 2.64 7.82
CA PHE A 60 -1.22 1.36 7.46
C PHE A 60 -0.18 1.57 6.36
N VAL A 61 1.02 1.03 6.54
CA VAL A 61 2.11 1.14 5.55
C VAL A 61 2.55 -0.26 5.12
N ALA A 62 2.40 -0.55 3.84
CA ALA A 62 2.86 -1.78 3.21
C ALA A 62 4.31 -1.63 2.67
N PRO A 63 5.05 -2.75 2.49
CA PRO A 63 6.38 -2.71 1.89
C PRO A 63 6.35 -2.40 0.39
N GLU A 64 7.53 -2.18 -0.20
CA GLU A 64 7.73 -2.06 -1.64
C GLU A 64 7.22 -3.33 -2.38
N ALA A 65 6.64 -3.15 -3.57
CA ALA A 65 6.03 -4.21 -4.38
C ALA A 65 5.13 -5.14 -3.54
N CYS A 66 4.26 -4.55 -2.72
CA CYS A 66 3.62 -5.20 -1.58
C CYS A 66 2.78 -6.44 -1.92
N ILE A 67 2.35 -6.60 -3.17
CA ILE A 67 1.62 -7.79 -3.63
C ILE A 67 2.24 -8.49 -4.84
N GLN A 68 3.24 -7.87 -5.49
CA GLN A 68 3.99 -8.53 -6.56
C GLN A 68 5.26 -9.18 -6.03
N GLY A 69 5.84 -8.67 -4.95
CA GLY A 69 7.08 -9.19 -4.40
C GLY A 69 8.24 -9.10 -5.38
N PHE A 70 9.26 -9.91 -5.15
CA PHE A 70 10.46 -9.99 -6.02
C PHE A 70 10.54 -11.40 -6.61
N PRO A 71 9.97 -11.65 -7.81
CA PRO A 71 10.02 -12.95 -8.47
C PRO A 71 11.43 -13.28 -8.98
N GLN A 72 11.66 -14.55 -9.21
CA GLN A 72 12.93 -15.02 -9.81
C GLN A 72 13.11 -14.54 -11.27
N PHE A 73 12.01 -14.31 -11.97
CA PHE A 73 11.94 -13.76 -13.33
C PHE A 73 11.09 -12.50 -13.31
N GLY A 74 11.05 -11.75 -14.40
CA GLY A 74 10.37 -10.46 -14.45
C GLY A 74 8.87 -10.49 -14.11
N TRP A 75 8.28 -9.33 -13.94
CA TRP A 75 6.90 -9.12 -13.47
C TRP A 75 5.85 -9.09 -14.59
N GLU A 76 6.17 -9.41 -15.83
CA GLU A 76 5.32 -9.18 -17.02
C GLU A 76 3.90 -9.70 -16.88
N ASN A 77 3.73 -10.83 -16.17
CA ASN A 77 2.44 -11.46 -15.93
C ASN A 77 1.77 -11.05 -14.59
N ALA A 78 2.40 -10.17 -13.84
CA ALA A 78 1.96 -9.72 -12.52
C ALA A 78 1.75 -8.20 -12.43
N LEU A 79 1.87 -7.47 -13.55
CA LEU A 79 1.67 -6.03 -13.60
C LEU A 79 0.20 -5.67 -13.44
N LEU A 80 -0.06 -4.66 -12.62
CA LEU A 80 -1.39 -4.11 -12.40
C LEU A 80 -1.63 -2.85 -13.26
N THR A 81 -2.85 -2.38 -13.23
CA THR A 81 -3.26 -1.03 -13.65
C THR A 81 -3.94 -0.36 -12.47
N MET A 82 -4.12 0.95 -12.50
CA MET A 82 -4.82 1.69 -11.45
C MET A 82 -6.26 1.19 -11.22
N ASP A 83 -6.88 0.59 -12.25
CA ASP A 83 -8.25 0.03 -12.17
C ASP A 83 -8.29 -1.43 -11.73
N SER A 84 -7.16 -2.04 -11.43
CA SER A 84 -7.07 -3.45 -11.06
C SER A 84 -7.91 -3.76 -9.81
N PRO A 85 -8.59 -4.92 -9.77
CA PRO A 85 -9.47 -5.30 -8.66
C PRO A 85 -8.72 -5.39 -7.33
N GLN A 86 -7.43 -5.69 -7.34
CA GLN A 86 -6.59 -5.74 -6.15
C GLN A 86 -6.47 -4.36 -5.48
N ILE A 87 -6.26 -3.29 -6.26
CA ILE A 87 -6.21 -1.92 -5.74
C ILE A 87 -7.58 -1.53 -5.16
N LYS A 88 -8.67 -1.88 -5.85
CA LYS A 88 -10.04 -1.64 -5.36
C LYS A 88 -10.33 -2.35 -4.03
N LYS A 89 -9.74 -3.53 -3.79
CA LYS A 89 -9.86 -4.22 -2.50
C LYS A 89 -9.18 -3.42 -1.38
N PHE A 90 -8.00 -2.82 -1.60
CA PHE A 90 -7.34 -1.96 -0.62
C PHE A 90 -8.13 -0.67 -0.38
N GLN A 91 -8.67 -0.04 -1.44
CA GLN A 91 -9.56 1.11 -1.29
C GLN A 91 -10.75 0.80 -0.38
N LYS A 92 -11.43 -0.32 -0.65
CA LYS A 92 -12.54 -0.80 0.16
C LYS A 92 -12.11 -1.07 1.60
N LYS A 93 -10.96 -1.73 1.81
CA LYS A 93 -10.44 -2.05 3.15
C LYS A 93 -10.09 -0.80 3.95
N CYS A 94 -9.46 0.21 3.35
CA CYS A 94 -9.19 1.48 4.02
C CYS A 94 -10.49 2.17 4.48
N ALA A 95 -11.52 2.19 3.61
CA ALA A 95 -12.83 2.73 3.96
C ALA A 95 -13.54 1.93 5.07
N GLU A 96 -13.47 0.58 5.02
CA GLU A 96 -14.06 -0.29 6.05
C GLU A 96 -13.45 -0.08 7.44
N LEU A 97 -12.14 0.13 7.49
CA LEU A 97 -11.39 0.31 8.73
C LEU A 97 -11.29 1.79 9.15
N GLU A 98 -11.73 2.72 8.30
CA GLU A 98 -11.58 4.17 8.49
C GLU A 98 -10.12 4.58 8.73
N VAL A 99 -9.17 4.05 7.93
CA VAL A 99 -7.73 4.28 8.04
C VAL A 99 -7.12 4.73 6.73
N TYR A 100 -6.03 5.46 6.81
CA TYR A 100 -5.18 5.73 5.65
C TYR A 100 -4.31 4.51 5.33
N GLY A 101 -3.95 4.32 4.05
CA GLY A 101 -3.05 3.26 3.63
C GLY A 101 -2.03 3.74 2.61
N VAL A 102 -0.77 3.29 2.76
CA VAL A 102 0.29 3.47 1.77
C VAL A 102 0.65 2.11 1.21
N PHE A 103 0.53 1.96 -0.10
CA PHE A 103 0.77 0.72 -0.82
C PHE A 103 1.64 0.98 -2.03
N ASP A 104 2.58 0.09 -2.31
CA ASP A 104 3.45 0.16 -3.46
C ASP A 104 3.16 -0.98 -4.44
N PHE A 105 3.02 -0.63 -5.71
CA PHE A 105 2.65 -1.55 -6.79
C PHE A 105 3.52 -1.33 -8.03
N LEU A 106 3.71 -2.40 -8.79
CA LEU A 106 4.26 -2.32 -10.13
C LEU A 106 3.11 -2.15 -11.13
N LEU A 107 3.03 -0.96 -11.72
CA LEU A 107 1.92 -0.58 -12.58
C LEU A 107 2.34 -0.56 -14.05
N ARG A 108 1.58 -1.27 -14.88
CA ARG A 108 1.75 -1.25 -16.34
C ARG A 108 1.46 0.14 -16.90
N VAL A 109 2.34 0.60 -17.78
CA VAL A 109 2.21 1.90 -18.45
C VAL A 109 1.67 1.74 -19.88
N ASP A 110 2.08 0.67 -20.58
CA ASP A 110 1.73 0.44 -21.99
C ASP A 110 1.59 -1.05 -22.33
N GLU A 111 1.28 -1.33 -23.59
CA GLU A 111 1.12 -2.69 -24.13
C GLU A 111 2.44 -3.47 -24.25
N GLN A 112 3.57 -2.79 -24.19
CA GLN A 112 4.91 -3.39 -24.21
C GLN A 112 5.35 -3.87 -22.82
N ASN A 113 4.46 -3.84 -21.82
CA ASN A 113 4.74 -4.16 -20.42
C ASN A 113 5.79 -3.25 -19.77
N ASN A 114 5.99 -2.04 -20.28
CA ASN A 114 6.70 -1.04 -19.50
C ASN A 114 5.89 -0.73 -18.22
N TYR A 115 6.59 -0.53 -17.12
CA TYR A 115 5.94 -0.34 -15.82
C TYR A 115 6.63 0.72 -14.97
N THR A 116 5.90 1.24 -14.00
CA THR A 116 6.41 2.10 -12.93
C THR A 116 6.36 1.35 -11.61
N ASN A 117 7.30 1.64 -10.72
CA ASN A 117 7.25 1.28 -9.31
C ASN A 117 6.54 2.45 -8.60
N THR A 118 5.32 2.21 -8.13
CA THR A 118 4.37 3.27 -7.78
C THR A 118 3.81 3.10 -6.38
N ALA A 119 4.09 4.06 -5.51
CA ALA A 119 3.40 4.18 -4.24
C ALA A 119 2.10 5.00 -4.38
N ILE A 120 1.02 4.51 -3.79
CA ILE A 120 -0.24 5.25 -3.69
C ILE A 120 -0.62 5.47 -2.23
N VAL A 121 -1.29 6.58 -1.96
CA VAL A 121 -1.93 6.84 -0.67
C VAL A 121 -3.44 6.77 -0.84
N ILE A 122 -4.08 5.97 -0.01
CA ILE A 122 -5.54 5.81 0.05
C ILE A 122 -5.99 6.42 1.38
N ASN A 123 -7.01 7.29 1.35
CA ASN A 123 -7.56 7.89 2.56
C ASN A 123 -8.57 6.97 3.28
N ASP A 124 -9.09 7.42 4.41
CA ASP A 124 -10.08 6.74 5.25
C ASP A 124 -11.48 6.59 4.61
N LYS A 125 -11.67 7.15 3.41
CA LYS A 125 -12.88 6.99 2.59
C LYS A 125 -12.66 6.03 1.41
N GLY A 126 -11.45 5.50 1.26
CA GLY A 126 -11.07 4.62 0.16
C GLY A 126 -10.73 5.35 -1.14
N GLU A 127 -10.49 6.65 -1.10
CA GLU A 127 -10.09 7.45 -2.25
C GLU A 127 -8.57 7.46 -2.38
N ILE A 128 -8.06 7.31 -3.61
CA ILE A 128 -6.64 7.49 -3.89
C ILE A 128 -6.37 8.99 -3.92
N ILE A 129 -5.64 9.51 -2.94
CA ILE A 129 -5.35 10.93 -2.78
C ILE A 129 -3.94 11.30 -3.23
N HIS A 130 -3.06 10.33 -3.42
CA HIS A 130 -1.69 10.57 -3.87
C HIS A 130 -1.16 9.39 -4.67
N ARG A 131 -0.29 9.72 -5.65
CA ARG A 131 0.50 8.78 -6.42
C ARG A 131 1.93 9.31 -6.55
N TYR A 132 2.89 8.45 -6.29
CA TYR A 132 4.30 8.71 -6.48
C TYR A 132 4.95 7.58 -7.28
N ASP A 133 5.50 7.89 -8.43
CA ASP A 133 6.30 6.96 -9.22
C ASP A 133 7.78 7.10 -8.79
N LYS A 134 8.42 6.00 -8.43
CA LYS A 134 9.81 5.96 -7.94
C LYS A 134 10.76 6.63 -8.93
N MET A 135 11.43 7.70 -8.50
CA MET A 135 12.30 8.50 -9.35
C MET A 135 13.67 7.86 -9.59
N ASN A 136 14.15 7.05 -8.64
CA ASN A 136 15.46 6.42 -8.69
C ASN A 136 15.32 4.89 -8.58
N PRO A 137 14.95 4.19 -9.68
CA PRO A 137 14.92 2.73 -9.71
C PRO A 137 16.32 2.15 -9.43
N TRP A 138 16.37 0.97 -8.84
CA TRP A 138 17.62 0.26 -8.60
C TRP A 138 18.13 -0.42 -9.88
N ILE A 139 18.84 0.34 -10.71
CA ILE A 139 19.40 -0.14 -11.97
C ILE A 139 20.69 -0.94 -11.70
N PRO A 140 20.92 -2.11 -12.34
CA PRO A 140 20.14 -2.69 -13.45
C PRO A 140 19.04 -3.69 -13.03
N PHE A 141 18.75 -3.82 -11.75
CA PHE A 141 17.84 -4.86 -11.23
C PHE A 141 16.36 -4.54 -11.43
N GLU A 142 15.99 -3.26 -11.40
CA GLU A 142 14.65 -2.79 -11.71
C GLU A 142 14.59 -2.25 -13.15
N GLY A 143 13.66 -2.77 -13.94
CA GLY A 143 13.35 -2.27 -15.28
C GLY A 143 12.24 -1.21 -15.31
N SER A 144 11.88 -0.63 -14.16
CA SER A 144 10.81 0.34 -14.06
C SER A 144 11.18 1.68 -14.70
N ILE A 145 10.20 2.34 -15.32
CA ILE A 145 10.36 3.70 -15.84
C ILE A 145 10.48 4.66 -14.65
N PRO A 146 11.54 5.51 -14.60
CA PRO A 146 11.68 6.49 -13.54
C PRO A 146 10.54 7.51 -13.51
N GLY A 147 10.04 7.81 -12.32
CA GLY A 147 9.14 8.94 -12.09
C GLY A 147 9.81 10.28 -12.38
N ARG A 148 9.01 11.31 -12.64
CA ARG A 148 9.50 12.64 -13.05
C ARG A 148 9.15 13.76 -12.08
N SER A 149 8.37 13.48 -11.07
CA SER A 149 7.89 14.47 -10.11
C SER A 149 7.79 13.90 -8.71
N CYS A 150 8.01 14.76 -7.73
CA CYS A 150 7.74 14.51 -6.34
C CYS A 150 6.73 15.56 -5.88
N THR A 151 5.57 15.12 -5.45
CA THR A 151 4.48 15.98 -4.98
C THR A 151 4.11 15.59 -3.55
N VAL A 152 3.34 16.42 -2.89
CA VAL A 152 2.74 16.17 -1.57
C VAL A 152 1.23 16.19 -1.70
N CYS A 153 0.53 15.56 -0.79
CA CYS A 153 -0.93 15.65 -0.67
C CYS A 153 -1.30 16.15 0.72
N ASP A 154 -2.44 16.83 0.80
CA ASP A 154 -3.07 17.14 2.08
C ASP A 154 -3.78 15.88 2.60
N GLY A 155 -3.61 15.56 3.89
CA GLY A 155 -4.20 14.41 4.56
C GLY A 155 -5.41 14.78 5.41
#